data_8aab5a760997a8b4283fca0271b1dadb
#
_entry.id   8aab5a760997a8b4283fca0271b1dadb
#
_cell.length_a   1.000
_cell.length_b   1.000
_cell.length_c   1.000
_cell.angle_alpha   90.00
_cell.angle_beta   90.00
_cell.angle_gamma   90.00
#
_symmetry.space_group_name_H-M   'P 1'
#
loop_
_entity.id
_entity.type
_entity.pdbx_description
1 polymer ?
#
loop_
_entity_poly.entity_id
_entity_poly.type
_entity_poly.pdbx_seq_one_letter_code
_entity_poly.pdbx_strand_id
1 'polypeptide(L)'
;MIIVITILAYFAFLMAFSRLTARRSDNDTFFRGNRRSPWYMVAFGMVGASISGITFVSVPGMVLKTDMTYLQTCLGFILGYFAVAFILLPVYYRLNLTTIYTYLGKRLGKWSYKTGASFFLLSKLTGSVVRFYVVCIILQRFVLDSIGVPFWLTVLAMVSLIWLYTRRSGIKTLVWTDTFQTTCMFTALILIIYNVVTALGMTPGEAIRTVWEDSHSKMFVFDDWVSRQNFWKQFLSGVFIVIVMTGLDQDMMQKNLTCKSLREAQKDMCTYGFAFVPANLLFMFLGVLLTYLAQRQGMAIPASGDELLPMFAATGQLGTTVVVLFTIGVVAASFSSADSAMTALTTSFCVDICGRHGDERLRKRVHLGMAAMFVVLILLFRLINSTSVIDAIYVLCSYTYGPLLGLFAFGLLTHRGVADRAVPFIAVASPLLCFALDTTVQAATGYKFGYELLMLNGLITFIGLWLSGMHKKKNKE
;
A
#
# COMPACT_ATOMS: atom_id res chain seq x y z
N MET A 1 24.53 -0.57 -18.55
CA MET A 1 25.58 -0.39 -17.51
C MET A 1 25.25 0.72 -16.51
N ILE A 2 24.85 1.92 -16.94
CA ILE A 2 24.56 3.06 -16.06
C ILE A 2 23.44 2.76 -15.03
N ILE A 3 22.39 2.06 -15.42
CA ILE A 3 21.26 1.70 -14.55
C ILE A 3 21.70 0.75 -13.44
N VAL A 4 22.52 -0.26 -13.76
CA VAL A 4 23.04 -1.21 -12.76
C VAL A 4 23.93 -0.48 -11.75
N ILE A 5 24.79 0.44 -12.21
CA ILE A 5 25.63 1.27 -11.33
C ILE A 5 24.74 2.14 -10.42
N THR A 6 23.69 2.75 -10.97
CA THR A 6 22.74 3.57 -10.21
C THR A 6 22.05 2.76 -9.11
N ILE A 7 21.56 1.56 -9.43
CA ILE A 7 20.94 0.65 -8.46
C ILE A 7 21.94 0.25 -7.37
N LEU A 8 23.14 -0.15 -7.75
CA LEU A 8 24.19 -0.53 -6.77
C LEU A 8 24.60 0.64 -5.88
N ALA A 9 24.75 1.85 -6.43
CA ALA A 9 25.05 3.07 -5.67
C ALA A 9 23.92 3.40 -4.69
N TYR A 10 22.67 3.31 -5.13
CA TYR A 10 21.49 3.52 -4.30
C TYR A 10 21.47 2.54 -3.11
N PHE A 11 21.70 1.25 -3.36
CA PHE A 11 21.75 0.25 -2.30
C PHE A 11 22.97 0.41 -1.38
N ALA A 12 24.14 0.74 -1.92
CA ALA A 12 25.31 1.04 -1.11
C ALA A 12 25.03 2.19 -0.13
N PHE A 13 24.32 3.23 -0.60
CA PHE A 13 23.88 4.34 0.25
C PHE A 13 22.90 3.88 1.32
N LEU A 14 21.84 3.12 0.98
CA LEU A 14 20.89 2.59 1.95
C LEU A 14 21.55 1.71 3.00
N MET A 15 22.49 0.85 2.60
CA MET A 15 23.25 -0.01 3.51
C MET A 15 24.14 0.79 4.46
N ALA A 16 24.84 1.80 3.95
CA ALA A 16 25.66 2.70 4.76
C ALA A 16 24.79 3.46 5.77
N PHE A 17 23.67 4.01 5.31
CA PHE A 17 22.73 4.76 6.13
C PHE A 17 22.08 3.88 7.20
N SER A 18 21.65 2.66 6.84
CA SER A 18 21.13 1.69 7.79
C SER A 18 22.16 1.34 8.88
N ARG A 19 23.44 1.21 8.53
CA ARG A 19 24.51 0.96 9.53
C ARG A 19 24.71 2.13 10.49
N LEU A 20 24.60 3.36 10.01
CA LEU A 20 24.75 4.56 10.83
C LEU A 20 23.59 4.71 11.84
N THR A 21 22.37 4.36 11.42
CA THR A 21 21.18 4.44 12.28
C THR A 21 21.02 3.25 13.23
N ALA A 22 21.67 2.13 12.94
CA ALA A 22 21.51 0.83 13.61
C ALA A 22 22.44 0.61 14.82
N ARG A 23 22.89 1.65 15.53
CA ARG A 23 23.87 1.52 16.65
C ARG A 23 23.40 0.65 17.81
N ARG A 24 22.08 0.47 18.05
CA ARG A 24 21.50 -0.47 19.01
C ARG A 24 20.25 -1.10 18.40
N SER A 25 20.15 -2.43 18.42
CA SER A 25 19.03 -3.17 17.82
C SER A 25 18.43 -4.13 18.85
N ASP A 26 17.70 -3.56 19.80
CA ASP A 26 16.82 -4.32 20.67
C ASP A 26 15.42 -4.51 20.03
N ASN A 27 14.59 -5.31 20.67
CA ASN A 27 13.24 -5.55 20.17
C ASN A 27 12.34 -4.31 20.24
N ASP A 28 12.53 -3.40 21.21
CA ASP A 28 11.74 -2.18 21.30
C ASP A 28 12.09 -1.21 20.15
N THR A 29 13.37 -1.09 19.83
CA THR A 29 13.81 -0.35 18.63
C THR A 29 13.23 -0.92 17.36
N PHE A 30 13.20 -2.26 17.24
CA PHE A 30 12.65 -2.93 16.04
C PHE A 30 11.14 -2.75 15.91
N PHE A 31 10.37 -2.91 17.00
CA PHE A 31 8.90 -2.92 16.96
C PHE A 31 8.28 -1.54 17.11
N ARG A 32 8.88 -0.63 17.89
CA ARG A 32 8.30 0.66 18.28
C ARG A 32 9.15 1.88 17.93
N GLY A 33 10.39 1.70 17.46
CA GLY A 33 11.32 2.82 17.22
C GLY A 33 11.61 3.66 18.45
N ASN A 34 11.46 3.09 19.67
CA ASN A 34 11.56 3.77 20.97
C ASN A 34 10.59 4.97 21.13
N ARG A 35 9.59 5.13 20.28
CA ARG A 35 8.64 6.26 20.25
C ARG A 35 9.33 7.64 20.26
N ARG A 36 10.31 7.83 19.39
CA ARG A 36 11.11 9.08 19.31
C ARG A 36 11.19 9.65 17.90
N SER A 37 10.41 9.14 16.96
CA SER A 37 10.42 9.61 15.59
C SER A 37 9.75 10.99 15.48
N PRO A 38 10.36 11.94 14.75
CA PRO A 38 9.75 13.23 14.45
C PRO A 38 8.53 13.03 13.54
N TRP A 39 7.37 13.58 13.92
CA TRP A 39 6.10 13.38 13.23
C TRP A 39 6.14 13.77 11.73
N TYR A 40 6.85 14.83 11.38
CA TYR A 40 6.97 15.30 9.99
C TYR A 40 7.76 14.34 9.10
N MET A 41 8.76 13.63 9.66
CA MET A 41 9.49 12.60 8.94
C MET A 41 8.64 11.35 8.75
N VAL A 42 7.85 10.99 9.78
CA VAL A 42 6.91 9.87 9.68
C VAL A 42 5.87 10.18 8.60
N ALA A 43 5.26 11.37 8.61
CA ALA A 43 4.27 11.80 7.61
C ALA A 43 4.83 11.74 6.19
N PHE A 44 5.99 12.32 5.96
CA PHE A 44 6.62 12.33 4.65
C PHE A 44 7.01 10.92 4.19
N GLY A 45 7.59 10.11 5.08
CA GLY A 45 7.91 8.70 4.80
C GLY A 45 6.68 7.84 4.54
N MET A 46 5.55 8.09 5.25
CA MET A 46 4.29 7.40 5.03
C MET A 46 3.69 7.71 3.66
N VAL A 47 3.80 8.95 3.17
CA VAL A 47 3.41 9.29 1.79
C VAL A 47 4.16 8.41 0.80
N GLY A 48 5.50 8.33 0.90
CA GLY A 48 6.31 7.51 0.00
C GLY A 48 6.06 6.01 0.13
N ALA A 49 5.85 5.51 1.35
CA ALA A 49 5.54 4.10 1.57
C ALA A 49 4.18 3.69 0.99
N SER A 50 3.23 4.63 0.90
CA SER A 50 1.92 4.40 0.28
C SER A 50 1.96 4.51 -1.24
N ILE A 51 2.81 5.39 -1.76
CA ILE A 51 3.11 5.48 -3.19
C ILE A 51 4.10 4.36 -3.53
N SER A 52 3.59 3.17 -3.79
CA SER A 52 4.42 2.03 -4.20
C SER A 52 4.92 2.20 -5.64
N GLY A 53 5.86 1.36 -6.07
CA GLY A 53 6.29 1.32 -7.47
C GLY A 53 5.17 1.07 -8.47
N ILE A 54 4.09 0.39 -8.04
CA ILE A 54 2.86 0.25 -8.85
C ILE A 54 2.19 1.61 -9.02
N THR A 55 2.02 2.39 -7.95
CA THR A 55 1.45 3.74 -8.04
C THR A 55 2.25 4.59 -9.03
N PHE A 56 3.58 4.49 -8.97
CA PHE A 56 4.48 5.22 -9.87
C PHE A 56 4.25 4.90 -11.35
N VAL A 57 3.89 3.66 -11.66
CA VAL A 57 3.69 3.18 -13.03
C VAL A 57 2.21 3.23 -13.44
N SER A 58 1.32 2.77 -12.58
CA SER A 58 -0.09 2.55 -12.94
C SER A 58 -0.95 3.80 -12.82
N VAL A 59 -0.69 4.72 -11.87
CA VAL A 59 -1.52 5.93 -11.73
C VAL A 59 -1.44 6.84 -12.96
N PRO A 60 -0.26 7.09 -13.56
CA PRO A 60 -0.21 7.78 -14.85
C PRO A 60 -1.01 7.06 -15.94
N GLY A 61 -0.93 5.73 -16.00
CA GLY A 61 -1.62 4.94 -17.00
C GLY A 61 -3.13 4.77 -16.79
N MET A 62 -3.62 4.95 -15.56
CA MET A 62 -5.06 4.90 -15.28
C MET A 62 -5.84 5.97 -16.06
N VAL A 63 -5.21 7.12 -16.34
CA VAL A 63 -5.81 8.23 -17.09
C VAL A 63 -6.34 7.78 -18.45
N LEU A 64 -5.71 6.81 -19.10
CA LEU A 64 -6.15 6.27 -20.40
C LEU A 64 -7.56 5.65 -20.38
N LYS A 65 -7.99 5.10 -19.24
CA LYS A 65 -9.25 4.35 -19.12
C LYS A 65 -10.29 5.04 -18.24
N THR A 66 -9.83 5.82 -17.28
CA THR A 66 -10.69 6.37 -16.22
C THR A 66 -10.52 7.87 -16.06
N ASP A 67 -9.82 8.52 -16.98
CA ASP A 67 -9.50 9.93 -16.91
C ASP A 67 -8.83 10.27 -15.55
N MET A 68 -8.92 11.49 -15.07
CA MET A 68 -8.42 11.87 -13.74
C MET A 68 -9.41 11.57 -12.60
N THR A 69 -10.39 10.68 -12.80
CA THR A 69 -11.44 10.38 -11.81
C THR A 69 -10.92 9.73 -10.51
N TYR A 70 -9.71 9.15 -10.53
CA TYR A 70 -9.05 8.66 -9.30
C TYR A 70 -8.88 9.72 -8.24
N LEU A 71 -8.90 11.02 -8.61
CA LEU A 71 -8.92 12.13 -7.67
C LEU A 71 -10.11 12.05 -6.70
N GLN A 72 -11.27 11.57 -7.14
CA GLN A 72 -12.45 11.39 -6.30
C GLN A 72 -12.17 10.44 -5.13
N THR A 73 -11.47 9.33 -5.40
CA THR A 73 -11.02 8.38 -4.37
C THR A 73 -10.01 9.04 -3.43
N CYS A 74 -9.06 9.81 -3.97
CA CYS A 74 -8.05 10.52 -3.17
C CYS A 74 -8.68 11.58 -2.23
N LEU A 75 -9.76 12.23 -2.65
CA LEU A 75 -10.52 13.14 -1.77
C LEU A 75 -11.18 12.37 -0.62
N GLY A 76 -11.70 11.18 -0.89
CA GLY A 76 -12.21 10.28 0.15
C GLY A 76 -11.15 9.88 1.16
N PHE A 77 -9.91 9.73 0.72
CA PHE A 77 -8.78 9.40 1.61
C PHE A 77 -8.60 10.43 2.73
N ILE A 78 -8.79 11.73 2.46
CA ILE A 78 -8.65 12.79 3.49
C ILE A 78 -9.60 12.51 4.66
N LEU A 79 -10.86 12.22 4.36
CA LEU A 79 -11.84 11.92 5.40
C LEU A 79 -11.51 10.61 6.12
N GLY A 80 -11.02 9.61 5.40
CA GLY A 80 -10.52 8.36 5.98
C GLY A 80 -9.35 8.58 6.95
N TYR A 81 -8.37 9.42 6.59
CA TYR A 81 -7.25 9.77 7.46
C TYR A 81 -7.71 10.53 8.71
N PHE A 82 -8.71 11.40 8.61
CA PHE A 82 -9.31 12.03 9.79
C PHE A 82 -9.99 11.00 10.70
N ALA A 83 -10.71 10.04 10.15
CA ALA A 83 -11.29 8.97 10.94
C ALA A 83 -10.19 8.16 11.67
N VAL A 84 -9.10 7.84 11.00
CA VAL A 84 -7.94 7.19 11.64
C VAL A 84 -7.34 8.07 12.74
N ALA A 85 -7.10 9.36 12.45
CA ALA A 85 -6.45 10.29 13.38
C ALA A 85 -7.27 10.53 14.65
N PHE A 86 -8.59 10.65 14.54
CA PHE A 86 -9.44 11.08 15.65
C PHE A 86 -10.27 9.96 16.28
N ILE A 87 -10.40 8.79 15.64
CA ILE A 87 -11.12 7.63 16.20
C ILE A 87 -10.14 6.52 16.58
N LEU A 88 -9.28 6.08 15.66
CA LEU A 88 -8.43 4.91 15.89
C LEU A 88 -7.19 5.21 16.74
N LEU A 89 -6.44 6.27 16.40
CA LEU A 89 -5.21 6.64 17.13
C LEU A 89 -5.44 6.90 18.63
N PRO A 90 -6.50 7.60 19.08
CA PRO A 90 -6.79 7.74 20.51
C PRO A 90 -6.91 6.39 21.22
N VAL A 91 -7.55 5.40 20.59
CA VAL A 91 -7.69 4.05 21.16
C VAL A 91 -6.33 3.36 21.26
N TYR A 92 -5.51 3.43 20.21
CA TYR A 92 -4.22 2.77 20.18
C TYR A 92 -3.21 3.37 21.17
N TYR A 93 -3.17 4.70 21.28
CA TYR A 93 -2.31 5.39 22.24
C TYR A 93 -2.75 5.18 23.68
N ARG A 94 -4.07 5.29 23.97
CA ARG A 94 -4.63 5.05 25.31
C ARG A 94 -4.35 3.64 25.82
N LEU A 95 -4.41 2.64 24.95
CA LEU A 95 -4.15 1.24 25.31
C LEU A 95 -2.66 0.87 25.25
N ASN A 96 -1.80 1.79 24.86
CA ASN A 96 -0.33 1.61 24.73
C ASN A 96 0.05 0.38 23.91
N LEU A 97 -0.59 0.22 22.75
CA LEU A 97 -0.45 -0.98 21.94
C LEU A 97 0.94 -1.07 21.26
N THR A 98 1.45 -2.30 21.11
CA THR A 98 2.59 -2.63 20.25
C THR A 98 2.10 -3.03 18.86
N THR A 99 1.01 -3.80 18.82
CA THR A 99 0.27 -4.15 17.61
C THR A 99 -1.18 -3.77 17.80
N ILE A 100 -1.80 -3.29 16.72
CA ILE A 100 -3.19 -2.82 16.74
C ILE A 100 -4.18 -3.96 17.04
N TYR A 101 -3.83 -5.20 16.67
CA TYR A 101 -4.70 -6.37 16.86
C TYR A 101 -4.87 -6.75 18.33
N THR A 102 -3.96 -6.34 19.22
CA THR A 102 -4.11 -6.50 20.68
C THR A 102 -5.39 -5.83 21.18
N TYR A 103 -5.89 -4.77 20.49
CA TYR A 103 -7.20 -4.18 20.75
C TYR A 103 -8.32 -5.21 20.66
N LEU A 104 -8.36 -6.02 19.60
CA LEU A 104 -9.38 -7.07 19.44
C LEU A 104 -9.35 -8.08 20.57
N GLY A 105 -8.13 -8.43 21.04
CA GLY A 105 -7.95 -9.32 22.19
C GLY A 105 -8.55 -8.78 23.48
N LYS A 106 -8.31 -7.48 23.77
CA LYS A 106 -8.85 -6.79 24.96
C LYS A 106 -10.37 -6.59 24.88
N ARG A 107 -10.91 -6.37 23.67
CA ARG A 107 -12.31 -5.99 23.47
C ARG A 107 -13.23 -7.18 23.19
N LEU A 108 -12.83 -8.13 22.40
CA LEU A 108 -13.67 -9.23 21.90
C LEU A 108 -13.23 -10.60 22.44
N GLY A 109 -11.93 -10.90 22.41
CA GLY A 109 -11.38 -12.14 22.93
C GLY A 109 -10.19 -12.68 22.17
N LYS A 110 -9.64 -13.80 22.63
CA LYS A 110 -8.40 -14.41 22.11
C LYS A 110 -8.52 -14.86 20.64
N TRP A 111 -9.65 -15.43 20.27
CA TRP A 111 -9.88 -15.92 18.91
C TRP A 111 -10.06 -14.76 17.93
N SER A 112 -10.77 -13.71 18.33
CA SER A 112 -10.90 -12.45 17.57
C SER A 112 -9.54 -11.82 17.31
N TYR A 113 -8.67 -11.77 18.32
CA TYR A 113 -7.30 -11.28 18.22
C TYR A 113 -6.48 -12.07 17.19
N LYS A 114 -6.45 -13.40 17.33
CA LYS A 114 -5.70 -14.27 16.41
C LYS A 114 -6.24 -14.19 14.98
N THR A 115 -7.57 -14.13 14.83
CA THR A 115 -8.21 -13.96 13.52
C THR A 115 -7.80 -12.65 12.85
N GLY A 116 -7.89 -11.53 13.57
CA GLY A 116 -7.48 -10.24 13.03
C GLY A 116 -6.01 -10.22 12.60
N ALA A 117 -5.11 -10.72 13.45
CA ALA A 117 -3.69 -10.81 13.11
C ALA A 117 -3.42 -11.73 11.91
N SER A 118 -4.13 -12.87 11.80
CA SER A 118 -3.98 -13.81 10.68
C SER A 118 -4.47 -13.21 9.36
N PHE A 119 -5.60 -12.51 9.37
CA PHE A 119 -6.11 -11.81 8.18
C PHE A 119 -5.18 -10.68 7.74
N PHE A 120 -4.59 -9.94 8.68
CA PHE A 120 -3.55 -8.97 8.34
C PHE A 120 -2.33 -9.64 7.70
N LEU A 121 -1.80 -10.71 8.30
CA LEU A 121 -0.64 -11.42 7.75
C LEU A 121 -0.93 -11.90 6.32
N LEU A 122 -2.10 -12.47 6.08
CA LEU A 122 -2.52 -12.91 4.75
C LEU A 122 -2.61 -11.74 3.77
N SER A 123 -3.35 -10.69 4.13
CA SER A 123 -3.59 -9.51 3.29
C SER A 123 -2.30 -8.78 2.96
N LYS A 124 -1.47 -8.55 3.99
CA LYS A 124 -0.23 -7.79 3.82
C LYS A 124 0.80 -8.57 3.03
N LEU A 125 0.97 -9.85 3.32
CA LEU A 125 1.91 -10.71 2.60
C LEU A 125 1.55 -10.78 1.12
N THR A 126 0.31 -11.14 0.79
CA THR A 126 -0.14 -11.29 -0.59
C THR A 126 -0.13 -9.96 -1.34
N GLY A 127 -0.67 -8.89 -0.75
CA GLY A 127 -0.68 -7.55 -1.35
C GLY A 127 0.73 -6.97 -1.58
N SER A 128 1.67 -7.22 -0.67
CA SER A 128 3.06 -6.75 -0.82
C SER A 128 3.83 -7.56 -1.85
N VAL A 129 3.61 -8.87 -1.92
CA VAL A 129 4.18 -9.75 -2.93
C VAL A 129 3.78 -9.30 -4.34
N VAL A 130 2.49 -9.01 -4.56
CA VAL A 130 1.98 -8.55 -5.86
C VAL A 130 2.60 -7.20 -6.24
N ARG A 131 2.70 -6.27 -5.30
CA ARG A 131 3.35 -4.96 -5.54
C ARG A 131 4.83 -5.11 -5.89
N PHE A 132 5.55 -5.96 -5.17
CA PHE A 132 6.97 -6.13 -5.40
C PHE A 132 7.29 -6.94 -6.66
N TYR A 133 6.39 -7.84 -7.07
CA TYR A 133 6.47 -8.55 -8.35
C TYR A 133 6.54 -7.61 -9.54
N VAL A 134 5.71 -6.55 -9.58
CA VAL A 134 5.73 -5.56 -10.67
C VAL A 134 7.09 -4.90 -10.81
N VAL A 135 7.70 -4.56 -9.69
CA VAL A 135 9.04 -3.95 -9.71
C VAL A 135 10.08 -4.91 -10.21
N CYS A 136 10.03 -6.17 -9.75
CA CYS A 136 10.93 -7.20 -10.24
C CYS A 136 10.80 -7.40 -11.76
N ILE A 137 9.56 -7.36 -12.30
CA ILE A 137 9.35 -7.44 -13.76
C ILE A 137 9.88 -6.22 -14.50
N ILE A 138 9.62 -5.02 -13.99
CA ILE A 138 10.12 -3.78 -14.61
C ILE A 138 11.65 -3.81 -14.66
N LEU A 139 12.29 -4.11 -13.52
CA LEU A 139 13.75 -4.22 -13.49
C LEU A 139 14.28 -5.34 -14.39
N GLN A 140 13.59 -6.48 -14.42
CA GLN A 140 13.94 -7.59 -15.29
C GLN A 140 13.89 -7.15 -16.74
N ARG A 141 12.71 -6.71 -17.21
CA ARG A 141 12.46 -6.40 -18.62
C ARG A 141 13.33 -5.26 -19.16
N PHE A 142 13.51 -4.21 -18.36
CA PHE A 142 14.17 -2.99 -18.84
C PHE A 142 15.66 -2.89 -18.48
N VAL A 143 16.15 -3.74 -17.57
CA VAL A 143 17.53 -3.65 -17.08
C VAL A 143 18.27 -4.96 -17.21
N LEU A 144 17.73 -6.04 -16.68
CA LEU A 144 18.48 -7.28 -16.44
C LEU A 144 18.37 -8.29 -17.57
N ASP A 145 17.32 -8.24 -18.39
CA ASP A 145 17.18 -9.12 -19.56
C ASP A 145 18.30 -8.87 -20.58
N SER A 146 18.75 -7.60 -20.72
CA SER A 146 19.85 -7.23 -21.62
C SER A 146 21.20 -7.88 -21.25
N ILE A 147 21.36 -8.32 -20.02
CA ILE A 147 22.57 -8.98 -19.48
C ILE A 147 22.33 -10.45 -19.16
N GLY A 148 21.18 -11.01 -19.55
CA GLY A 148 20.87 -12.44 -19.44
C GLY A 148 20.62 -12.94 -18.00
N VAL A 149 20.28 -12.06 -17.05
CA VAL A 149 20.00 -12.46 -15.66
C VAL A 149 18.63 -13.15 -15.59
N PRO A 150 18.53 -14.38 -15.06
CA PRO A 150 17.24 -15.04 -14.92
C PRO A 150 16.37 -14.39 -13.81
N PHE A 151 15.06 -14.32 -14.02
CA PHE A 151 14.12 -13.64 -13.13
C PHE A 151 14.19 -14.09 -11.66
N TRP A 152 14.37 -15.38 -11.40
CA TRP A 152 14.48 -15.88 -10.03
C TRP A 152 15.66 -15.29 -9.29
N LEU A 153 16.77 -15.01 -9.98
CA LEU A 153 17.96 -14.39 -9.41
C LEU A 153 17.70 -12.90 -9.11
N THR A 154 16.96 -12.21 -9.98
CA THR A 154 16.51 -10.84 -9.74
C THR A 154 15.68 -10.75 -8.46
N VAL A 155 14.67 -11.62 -8.32
CA VAL A 155 13.82 -11.66 -7.12
C VAL A 155 14.64 -11.97 -5.87
N LEU A 156 15.50 -12.97 -5.93
CA LEU A 156 16.37 -13.37 -4.81
C LEU A 156 17.30 -12.23 -4.39
N ALA A 157 17.96 -11.57 -5.36
CA ALA A 157 18.87 -10.47 -5.08
C ALA A 157 18.13 -9.29 -4.43
N MET A 158 16.98 -8.88 -4.99
CA MET A 158 16.20 -7.75 -4.52
C MET A 158 15.65 -7.98 -3.10
N VAL A 159 15.06 -9.14 -2.83
CA VAL A 159 14.55 -9.48 -1.48
C VAL A 159 15.69 -9.63 -0.48
N SER A 160 16.84 -10.21 -0.89
CA SER A 160 18.01 -10.32 -0.03
C SER A 160 18.57 -8.96 0.39
N LEU A 161 18.59 -7.98 -0.52
CA LEU A 161 18.99 -6.61 -0.21
C LEU A 161 18.08 -5.97 0.83
N ILE A 162 16.75 -6.11 0.69
CA ILE A 162 15.77 -5.63 1.68
C ILE A 162 16.06 -6.28 3.05
N TRP A 163 16.18 -7.60 3.09
CA TRP A 163 16.45 -8.34 4.32
C TRP A 163 17.76 -7.87 4.98
N LEU A 164 18.81 -7.63 4.20
CA LEU A 164 20.11 -7.23 4.72
C LEU A 164 20.06 -5.91 5.49
N TYR A 165 19.39 -4.88 5.00
CA TYR A 165 19.37 -3.60 5.69
C TYR A 165 18.28 -3.48 6.76
N THR A 166 17.18 -4.25 6.66
CA THR A 166 16.08 -4.20 7.64
C THR A 166 16.32 -5.09 8.87
N ARG A 167 17.11 -6.17 8.75
CA ARG A 167 17.27 -7.21 9.79
C ARG A 167 17.74 -6.72 11.17
N ARG A 168 18.39 -5.57 11.25
CA ARG A 168 18.97 -5.04 12.51
C ARG A 168 18.04 -4.08 13.24
N SER A 169 17.48 -3.10 12.58
CA SER A 169 16.91 -1.91 13.22
C SER A 169 15.40 -1.75 13.04
N GLY A 170 14.79 -2.55 12.16
CA GLY A 170 13.34 -2.51 11.96
C GLY A 170 12.78 -1.10 11.72
N ILE A 171 11.69 -0.77 12.41
CA ILE A 171 10.92 0.47 12.18
C ILE A 171 11.72 1.76 12.40
N LYS A 172 12.69 1.77 13.32
CA LYS A 172 13.51 2.96 13.57
C LYS A 172 14.31 3.39 12.34
N THR A 173 14.90 2.43 11.63
CA THR A 173 15.64 2.72 10.41
C THR A 173 14.68 3.08 9.28
N LEU A 174 13.53 2.39 9.19
CA LEU A 174 12.57 2.61 8.13
C LEU A 174 12.06 4.05 8.07
N VAL A 175 11.77 4.70 9.19
CA VAL A 175 11.35 6.11 9.19
C VAL A 175 12.34 7.01 8.46
N TRP A 176 13.63 6.75 8.63
CA TRP A 176 14.69 7.54 7.98
C TRP A 176 14.92 7.13 6.52
N THR A 177 14.96 5.81 6.25
CA THR A 177 15.12 5.32 4.87
C THR A 177 13.91 5.69 4.01
N ASP A 178 12.69 5.61 4.55
CA ASP A 178 11.48 6.03 3.85
C ASP A 178 11.50 7.53 3.50
N THR A 179 11.97 8.39 4.41
CA THR A 179 12.14 9.83 4.12
C THR A 179 13.07 10.05 2.93
N PHE A 180 14.22 9.36 2.91
CA PHE A 180 15.16 9.44 1.80
C PHE A 180 14.55 8.87 0.50
N GLN A 181 13.93 7.71 0.56
CA GLN A 181 13.28 7.06 -0.58
C GLN A 181 12.17 7.91 -1.17
N THR A 182 11.34 8.54 -0.31
CA THR A 182 10.29 9.46 -0.72
C THR A 182 10.86 10.69 -1.42
N THR A 183 11.97 11.23 -0.91
CA THR A 183 12.67 12.36 -1.56
C THR A 183 13.16 11.97 -2.95
N CYS A 184 13.82 10.81 -3.09
CA CYS A 184 14.27 10.31 -4.38
C CYS A 184 13.12 10.12 -5.37
N MET A 185 12.01 9.54 -4.89
CA MET A 185 10.81 9.29 -5.69
C MET A 185 10.19 10.59 -6.22
N PHE A 186 9.96 11.59 -5.36
CA PHE A 186 9.38 12.87 -5.80
C PHE A 186 10.32 13.66 -6.68
N THR A 187 11.63 13.64 -6.39
CA THR A 187 12.64 14.28 -7.26
C THR A 187 12.60 13.64 -8.65
N ALA A 188 12.56 12.31 -8.72
CA ALA A 188 12.45 11.59 -9.99
C ALA A 188 11.17 11.98 -10.74
N LEU A 189 10.00 12.00 -10.06
CA LEU A 189 8.72 12.37 -10.66
C LEU A 189 8.75 13.79 -11.24
N ILE A 190 9.20 14.78 -10.47
CA ILE A 190 9.26 16.18 -10.89
C ILE A 190 10.20 16.34 -12.10
N LEU A 191 11.36 15.70 -12.06
CA LEU A 191 12.33 15.78 -13.15
C LEU A 191 11.84 15.04 -14.41
N ILE A 192 11.10 13.94 -14.27
CA ILE A 192 10.45 13.27 -15.41
C ILE A 192 9.41 14.20 -16.03
N ILE A 193 8.53 14.82 -15.22
CA ILE A 193 7.55 15.81 -15.72
C ILE A 193 8.25 16.92 -16.47
N TYR A 194 9.31 17.49 -15.89
CA TYR A 194 10.10 18.56 -16.51
C TYR A 194 10.67 18.12 -17.88
N ASN A 195 11.23 16.90 -17.97
CA ASN A 195 11.76 16.38 -19.24
C ASN A 195 10.66 16.13 -20.29
N VAL A 196 9.48 15.66 -19.87
CA VAL A 196 8.33 15.48 -20.77
C VAL A 196 7.84 16.83 -21.31
N VAL A 197 7.70 17.85 -20.45
CA VAL A 197 7.32 19.20 -20.84
C VAL A 197 8.33 19.82 -21.81
N THR A 198 9.62 19.62 -21.54
CA THR A 198 10.70 20.08 -22.45
C THR A 198 10.67 19.36 -23.79
N ALA A 199 10.44 18.04 -23.80
CA ALA A 199 10.32 17.23 -25.03
C ALA A 199 9.11 17.67 -25.88
N LEU A 200 8.05 18.16 -25.25
CA LEU A 200 6.90 18.76 -25.92
C LEU A 200 7.17 20.17 -26.44
N GLY A 201 8.28 20.81 -26.05
CA GLY A 201 8.60 22.21 -26.39
C GLY A 201 7.67 23.21 -25.71
N MET A 202 7.10 22.86 -24.54
CA MET A 202 6.13 23.67 -23.80
C MET A 202 6.80 24.38 -22.62
N THR A 203 6.25 25.52 -22.26
CA THR A 203 6.50 26.15 -20.97
C THR A 203 5.67 25.44 -19.88
N PRO A 204 6.04 25.54 -18.59
CA PRO A 204 5.23 24.96 -17.51
C PRO A 204 3.78 25.46 -17.50
N GLY A 205 3.54 26.73 -17.85
CA GLY A 205 2.18 27.28 -17.93
C GLY A 205 1.36 26.68 -19.08
N GLU A 206 1.97 26.49 -20.25
CA GLU A 206 1.33 25.81 -21.39
C GLU A 206 1.04 24.36 -21.07
N ALA A 207 1.93 23.65 -20.39
CA ALA A 207 1.71 22.27 -19.98
C ALA A 207 0.50 22.13 -19.03
N ILE A 208 0.37 23.05 -18.05
CA ILE A 208 -0.79 23.09 -17.14
C ILE A 208 -2.07 23.36 -17.94
N ARG A 209 -2.05 24.30 -18.87
CA ARG A 209 -3.21 24.62 -19.70
C ARG A 209 -3.59 23.45 -20.60
N THR A 210 -2.61 22.82 -21.27
CA THR A 210 -2.84 21.66 -22.12
C THR A 210 -3.49 20.51 -21.35
N VAL A 211 -2.98 20.20 -20.14
CA VAL A 211 -3.58 19.17 -19.29
C VAL A 211 -4.99 19.58 -18.87
N TRP A 212 -5.22 20.85 -18.51
CA TRP A 212 -6.55 21.29 -18.08
C TRP A 212 -7.62 21.19 -19.18
N GLU A 213 -7.23 21.46 -20.42
CA GLU A 213 -8.11 21.43 -21.61
C GLU A 213 -8.24 20.04 -22.24
N ASP A 214 -7.43 19.04 -21.79
CA ASP A 214 -7.45 17.68 -22.33
C ASP A 214 -8.73 16.90 -21.91
N SER A 215 -9.24 16.08 -22.82
CA SER A 215 -10.42 15.24 -22.58
C SER A 215 -10.25 14.26 -21.43
N HIS A 216 -9.02 13.78 -21.19
CA HIS A 216 -8.69 12.86 -20.08
C HIS A 216 -8.59 13.56 -18.71
N SER A 217 -8.75 14.87 -18.65
CA SER A 217 -8.70 15.64 -17.39
C SER A 217 -10.03 15.72 -16.66
N LYS A 218 -11.04 14.94 -17.08
CA LYS A 218 -12.30 14.81 -16.35
C LYS A 218 -12.06 14.22 -14.96
N MET A 219 -12.32 15.04 -13.92
CA MET A 219 -12.04 14.67 -12.53
C MET A 219 -13.27 14.11 -11.79
N PHE A 220 -14.48 14.54 -12.17
CA PHE A 220 -15.71 14.27 -11.43
C PHE A 220 -16.81 13.69 -12.32
N VAL A 221 -17.49 12.65 -11.82
CA VAL A 221 -18.62 11.97 -12.47
C VAL A 221 -19.76 11.87 -11.47
N PHE A 222 -20.75 12.77 -11.56
CA PHE A 222 -21.90 12.80 -10.65
C PHE A 222 -23.17 12.18 -11.25
N ASP A 223 -23.30 12.21 -12.55
CA ASP A 223 -24.49 11.96 -13.35
C ASP A 223 -24.74 10.47 -13.65
N ASP A 224 -23.69 9.65 -13.68
CA ASP A 224 -23.79 8.21 -13.95
C ASP A 224 -23.68 7.37 -12.67
N TRP A 225 -24.83 7.00 -12.09
CA TRP A 225 -24.90 6.16 -10.88
C TRP A 225 -24.51 4.69 -11.12
N VAL A 226 -24.58 4.20 -12.35
CA VAL A 226 -24.22 2.82 -12.69
C VAL A 226 -22.70 2.70 -12.85
N SER A 227 -22.07 3.75 -13.34
CA SER A 227 -20.62 3.80 -13.54
C SER A 227 -19.85 3.49 -12.26
N ARG A 228 -18.76 2.74 -12.40
CA ARG A 228 -17.77 2.56 -11.32
C ARG A 228 -17.05 3.85 -10.96
N GLN A 229 -17.01 4.82 -11.90
CA GLN A 229 -16.36 6.12 -11.73
C GLN A 229 -17.28 7.16 -11.08
N ASN A 230 -18.49 6.77 -10.64
CA ASN A 230 -19.37 7.68 -9.93
C ASN A 230 -18.72 8.25 -8.68
N PHE A 231 -18.84 9.58 -8.48
CA PHE A 231 -18.21 10.33 -7.38
C PHE A 231 -18.47 9.69 -6.01
N TRP A 232 -19.71 9.42 -5.67
CA TRP A 232 -20.05 8.92 -4.34
C TRP A 232 -19.49 7.53 -4.07
N LYS A 233 -19.49 6.66 -5.11
CA LYS A 233 -18.88 5.32 -5.00
C LYS A 233 -17.36 5.42 -4.77
N GLN A 234 -16.67 6.22 -5.56
CA GLN A 234 -15.22 6.41 -5.46
C GLN A 234 -14.83 7.08 -4.15
N PHE A 235 -15.53 8.16 -3.78
CA PHE A 235 -15.27 8.91 -2.55
C PHE A 235 -15.47 8.06 -1.29
N LEU A 236 -16.63 7.39 -1.16
CA LEU A 236 -16.90 6.54 0.00
C LEU A 236 -15.96 5.33 0.04
N SER A 237 -15.68 4.72 -1.10
CA SER A 237 -14.69 3.65 -1.18
C SER A 237 -13.31 4.13 -0.70
N GLY A 238 -12.90 5.34 -1.10
CA GLY A 238 -11.67 5.96 -0.64
C GLY A 238 -11.61 6.09 0.89
N VAL A 239 -12.69 6.57 1.52
CA VAL A 239 -12.77 6.67 2.99
C VAL A 239 -12.50 5.31 3.64
N PHE A 240 -13.19 4.26 3.21
CA PHE A 240 -13.06 2.94 3.83
C PHE A 240 -11.74 2.25 3.48
N ILE A 241 -11.23 2.43 2.26
CA ILE A 241 -9.90 1.93 1.86
C ILE A 241 -8.83 2.45 2.82
N VAL A 242 -8.82 3.75 3.12
CA VAL A 242 -7.84 4.33 4.05
C VAL A 242 -8.04 3.85 5.48
N ILE A 243 -9.27 3.81 5.96
CA ILE A 243 -9.54 3.26 7.31
C ILE A 243 -8.91 1.87 7.43
N VAL A 244 -9.06 1.03 6.42
CA VAL A 244 -8.59 -0.35 6.45
C VAL A 244 -7.10 -0.45 6.15
N MET A 245 -6.63 0.09 5.02
CA MET A 245 -5.25 -0.09 4.56
C MET A 245 -4.25 0.82 5.28
N THR A 246 -4.73 1.76 6.11
CA THR A 246 -3.88 2.58 6.98
C THR A 246 -4.21 2.33 8.44
N GLY A 247 -5.46 2.55 8.85
CA GLY A 247 -5.88 2.50 10.24
C GLY A 247 -5.92 1.10 10.85
N LEU A 248 -6.24 0.09 10.05
CA LEU A 248 -6.28 -1.32 10.45
C LEU A 248 -5.10 -2.14 9.92
N ASP A 249 -4.10 -1.48 9.36
CA ASP A 249 -2.88 -2.07 8.83
C ASP A 249 -1.72 -1.82 9.81
N GLN A 250 -1.12 -2.91 10.32
CA GLN A 250 -0.01 -2.83 11.29
C GLN A 250 1.22 -2.13 10.71
N ASP A 251 1.49 -2.25 9.40
CA ASP A 251 2.64 -1.61 8.76
C ASP A 251 2.56 -0.08 8.87
N MET A 252 1.43 0.49 8.50
CA MET A 252 1.19 1.94 8.57
C MET A 252 1.08 2.42 10.02
N MET A 253 0.35 1.69 10.85
CA MET A 253 0.19 2.06 12.26
C MET A 253 1.49 1.91 13.05
N GLN A 254 2.33 0.94 12.73
CA GLN A 254 3.63 0.76 13.39
C GLN A 254 4.54 1.99 13.20
N LYS A 255 4.52 2.61 12.00
CA LYS A 255 5.25 3.86 11.73
C LYS A 255 4.67 5.03 12.52
N ASN A 256 3.36 5.22 12.46
CA ASN A 256 2.67 6.30 13.18
C ASN A 256 2.85 6.17 14.71
N LEU A 257 2.80 4.96 15.26
CA LEU A 257 3.00 4.69 16.68
C LEU A 257 4.47 4.92 17.15
N THR A 258 5.41 5.23 16.26
CA THR A 258 6.76 5.70 16.63
C THR A 258 6.79 7.16 17.06
N CYS A 259 5.73 7.94 16.81
CA CYS A 259 5.60 9.32 17.26
C CYS A 259 5.55 9.40 18.79
N LYS A 260 6.05 10.51 19.37
CA LYS A 260 6.20 10.68 20.82
C LYS A 260 4.86 10.73 21.56
N SER A 261 3.83 11.29 20.93
CA SER A 261 2.54 11.55 21.57
C SER A 261 1.39 11.38 20.58
N LEU A 262 0.17 11.19 21.10
CA LEU A 262 -1.04 11.14 20.30
C LEU A 262 -1.20 12.38 19.41
N ARG A 263 -0.90 13.59 19.95
CA ARG A 263 -1.01 14.83 19.18
C ARG A 263 -0.04 14.87 17.99
N GLU A 264 1.19 14.37 18.16
CA GLU A 264 2.14 14.25 17.06
C GLU A 264 1.69 13.22 16.04
N ALA A 265 1.17 12.07 16.47
CA ALA A 265 0.62 11.04 15.60
C ALA A 265 -0.60 11.53 14.81
N GLN A 266 -1.46 12.36 15.41
CA GLN A 266 -2.58 13.00 14.72
C GLN A 266 -2.10 14.02 13.68
N LYS A 267 -1.09 14.84 14.02
CA LYS A 267 -0.45 15.76 13.06
C LYS A 267 0.15 15.01 11.87
N ASP A 268 0.88 13.93 12.15
CA ASP A 268 1.41 13.03 11.13
C ASP A 268 0.31 12.56 10.19
N MET A 269 -0.74 11.95 10.72
CA MET A 269 -1.83 11.36 9.94
C MET A 269 -2.59 12.39 9.09
N CYS A 270 -2.87 13.58 9.65
CA CYS A 270 -3.54 14.64 8.91
C CYS A 270 -2.64 15.20 7.80
N THR A 271 -1.36 15.45 8.09
CA THR A 271 -0.39 15.95 7.09
C THR A 271 -0.20 14.95 5.97
N TYR A 272 -0.05 13.68 6.30
CA TYR A 272 0.02 12.59 5.33
C TYR A 272 -1.23 12.57 4.42
N GLY A 273 -2.44 12.67 5.01
CA GLY A 273 -3.69 12.67 4.26
C GLY A 273 -3.79 13.81 3.26
N PHE A 274 -3.43 15.02 3.65
CA PHE A 274 -3.42 16.16 2.74
C PHE A 274 -2.31 16.07 1.68
N ALA A 275 -1.12 15.63 2.03
CA ALA A 275 0.01 15.53 1.10
C ALA A 275 -0.19 14.43 0.04
N PHE A 276 -0.99 13.41 0.33
CA PHE A 276 -1.23 12.30 -0.59
C PHE A 276 -2.03 12.70 -1.83
N VAL A 277 -2.95 13.66 -1.70
CA VAL A 277 -3.79 14.14 -2.82
C VAL A 277 -2.96 14.84 -3.90
N PRO A 278 -2.17 15.90 -3.60
CA PRO A 278 -1.33 16.54 -4.61
C PRO A 278 -0.28 15.61 -5.19
N ALA A 279 0.22 14.64 -4.41
CA ALA A 279 1.14 13.63 -4.92
C ALA A 279 0.51 12.79 -6.05
N ASN A 280 -0.71 12.27 -5.84
CA ASN A 280 -1.41 11.53 -6.88
C ASN A 280 -1.83 12.41 -8.05
N LEU A 281 -2.17 13.67 -7.81
CA LEU A 281 -2.48 14.63 -8.87
C LEU A 281 -1.27 14.82 -9.82
N LEU A 282 -0.04 14.89 -9.28
CA LEU A 282 1.17 14.98 -10.10
C LEU A 282 1.36 13.71 -10.98
N PHE A 283 1.05 12.52 -10.47
CA PHE A 283 1.11 11.29 -11.28
C PHE A 283 0.05 11.29 -12.38
N MET A 284 -1.17 11.72 -12.10
CA MET A 284 -2.22 11.83 -13.13
C MET A 284 -1.87 12.91 -14.15
N PHE A 285 -1.35 14.05 -13.72
CA PHE A 285 -0.84 15.10 -14.59
C PHE A 285 0.23 14.56 -15.57
N LEU A 286 1.19 13.79 -15.05
CA LEU A 286 2.17 13.10 -15.88
C LEU A 286 1.51 12.17 -16.89
N GLY A 287 0.47 11.44 -16.48
CA GLY A 287 -0.28 10.53 -17.36
C GLY A 287 -0.91 11.22 -18.56
N VAL A 288 -1.58 12.37 -18.35
CA VAL A 288 -2.14 13.18 -19.44
C VAL A 288 -1.05 13.69 -20.37
N LEU A 289 0.06 14.20 -19.83
CA LEU A 289 1.19 14.67 -20.64
C LEU A 289 1.80 13.55 -21.50
N LEU A 290 1.94 12.35 -20.94
CA LEU A 290 2.47 11.20 -21.68
C LEU A 290 1.52 10.74 -22.79
N THR A 291 0.22 10.78 -22.54
CA THR A 291 -0.81 10.48 -23.54
C THR A 291 -0.74 11.50 -24.69
N TYR A 292 -0.64 12.78 -24.37
CA TYR A 292 -0.47 13.84 -25.34
C TYR A 292 0.84 13.70 -26.15
N LEU A 293 1.94 13.34 -25.48
CA LEU A 293 3.23 13.08 -26.13
C LEU A 293 3.14 11.90 -27.11
N ALA A 294 2.47 10.80 -26.71
CA ALA A 294 2.25 9.64 -27.56
C ALA A 294 1.47 10.00 -28.83
N GLN A 295 0.38 10.75 -28.68
CA GLN A 295 -0.44 11.23 -29.80
C GLN A 295 0.36 12.12 -30.74
N ARG A 296 1.14 13.06 -30.20
CA ARG A 296 1.97 13.98 -31.00
C ARG A 296 3.08 13.28 -31.78
N GLN A 297 3.61 12.18 -31.23
CA GLN A 297 4.64 11.38 -31.90
C GLN A 297 4.06 10.29 -32.80
N GLY A 298 2.74 10.16 -32.93
CA GLY A 298 2.09 9.12 -33.71
C GLY A 298 2.33 7.71 -33.16
N MET A 299 2.63 7.58 -31.87
CA MET A 299 2.88 6.30 -31.21
C MET A 299 1.57 5.62 -30.85
N ALA A 300 1.53 4.29 -30.98
CA ALA A 300 0.40 3.52 -30.52
C ALA A 300 0.29 3.60 -28.99
N ILE A 301 -0.88 3.99 -28.47
CA ILE A 301 -1.16 3.98 -27.05
C ILE A 301 -1.21 2.52 -26.56
N PRO A 302 -0.49 2.15 -25.49
CA PRO A 302 -0.45 0.79 -25.00
C PRO A 302 -1.83 0.33 -24.52
N ALA A 303 -2.16 -0.95 -24.72
CA ALA A 303 -3.42 -1.54 -24.26
C ALA A 303 -3.51 -1.58 -22.70
N SER A 304 -2.36 -1.70 -22.04
CA SER A 304 -2.24 -1.61 -20.58
C SER A 304 -1.70 -0.25 -20.17
N GLY A 305 -2.44 0.44 -19.27
CA GLY A 305 -1.96 1.70 -18.69
C GLY A 305 -0.61 1.56 -17.97
N ASP A 306 -0.33 0.38 -17.42
CA ASP A 306 0.94 0.10 -16.71
C ASP A 306 2.17 0.16 -17.63
N GLU A 307 1.97 0.19 -18.95
CA GLU A 307 3.06 0.31 -19.93
C GLU A 307 3.30 1.76 -20.40
N LEU A 308 2.39 2.70 -20.09
CA LEU A 308 2.47 4.08 -20.60
C LEU A 308 3.75 4.79 -20.16
N LEU A 309 4.01 4.88 -18.86
CA LEU A 309 5.23 5.53 -18.36
C LEU A 309 6.50 4.75 -18.70
N PRO A 310 6.57 3.40 -18.53
CA PRO A 310 7.73 2.62 -18.94
C PRO A 310 8.07 2.74 -20.44
N MET A 311 7.09 2.84 -21.32
CA MET A 311 7.28 3.01 -22.74
C MET A 311 8.17 4.21 -23.08
N PHE A 312 7.99 5.32 -22.38
CA PHE A 312 8.80 6.53 -22.57
C PHE A 312 10.05 6.55 -21.69
N ALA A 313 9.90 6.16 -20.42
CA ALA A 313 10.94 6.36 -19.43
C ALA A 313 12.02 5.26 -19.45
N ALA A 314 11.69 4.04 -19.91
CA ALA A 314 12.65 2.93 -19.89
C ALA A 314 13.34 2.69 -21.24
N THR A 315 12.75 3.14 -22.34
CA THR A 315 13.29 2.93 -23.71
C THR A 315 14.37 3.96 -24.10
N GLY A 316 14.58 4.99 -23.30
CA GLY A 316 15.53 6.06 -23.57
C GLY A 316 15.04 7.14 -24.56
N GLN A 317 13.78 7.12 -24.98
CA GLN A 317 13.20 8.12 -25.88
C GLN A 317 13.26 9.55 -25.31
N LEU A 318 13.14 9.67 -23.98
CA LEU A 318 13.29 10.95 -23.25
C LEU A 318 14.74 11.17 -22.75
N GLY A 319 15.69 10.41 -23.23
CA GLY A 319 17.11 10.50 -22.87
C GLY A 319 17.49 9.65 -21.65
N THR A 320 18.80 9.41 -21.52
CA THR A 320 19.37 8.55 -20.45
C THR A 320 19.05 9.05 -19.05
N THR A 321 18.95 10.37 -18.87
CA THR A 321 18.59 10.98 -17.58
C THR A 321 17.23 10.49 -17.09
N VAL A 322 16.21 10.44 -17.96
CA VAL A 322 14.87 9.97 -17.60
C VAL A 322 14.89 8.48 -17.25
N VAL A 323 15.66 7.66 -17.98
CA VAL A 323 15.84 6.24 -17.66
C VAL A 323 16.39 6.05 -16.24
N VAL A 324 17.43 6.81 -15.87
CA VAL A 324 18.03 6.76 -14.53
C VAL A 324 17.03 7.22 -13.46
N LEU A 325 16.36 8.34 -13.68
CA LEU A 325 15.36 8.89 -12.74
C LEU A 325 14.17 7.95 -12.55
N PHE A 326 13.64 7.39 -13.64
CA PHE A 326 12.57 6.40 -13.58
C PHE A 326 12.98 5.19 -12.75
N THR A 327 14.17 4.66 -13.01
CA THR A 327 14.70 3.50 -12.27
C THR A 327 14.81 3.81 -10.77
N ILE A 328 15.40 4.96 -10.40
CA ILE A 328 15.52 5.39 -9.01
C ILE A 328 14.12 5.54 -8.38
N GLY A 329 13.19 6.21 -9.07
CA GLY A 329 11.84 6.46 -8.58
C GLY A 329 11.08 5.17 -8.28
N VAL A 330 11.06 4.25 -9.25
CA VAL A 330 10.38 2.94 -9.11
C VAL A 330 11.04 2.09 -8.02
N VAL A 331 12.38 2.02 -7.99
CA VAL A 331 13.11 1.27 -6.96
C VAL A 331 12.84 1.86 -5.59
N ALA A 332 12.99 3.17 -5.41
CA ALA A 332 12.78 3.84 -4.13
C ALA A 332 11.36 3.62 -3.59
N ALA A 333 10.32 3.86 -4.43
CA ALA A 333 8.93 3.66 -4.05
C ALA A 333 8.62 2.21 -3.66
N SER A 334 9.23 1.25 -4.36
CA SER A 334 8.96 -0.17 -4.15
C SER A 334 9.63 -0.72 -2.91
N PHE A 335 10.85 -0.29 -2.67
CA PHE A 335 11.59 -0.75 -1.50
C PHE A 335 11.01 -0.20 -0.21
N SER A 336 10.57 1.06 -0.17
CA SER A 336 9.86 1.64 0.96
C SER A 336 8.59 0.87 1.34
N SER A 337 7.88 0.33 0.35
CA SER A 337 6.69 -0.48 0.62
C SER A 337 7.03 -1.90 1.06
N ALA A 338 8.05 -2.54 0.47
CA ALA A 338 8.37 -3.94 0.73
C ALA A 338 9.11 -4.14 2.06
N ASP A 339 10.04 -3.24 2.41
CA ASP A 339 10.81 -3.31 3.65
C ASP A 339 9.94 -3.08 4.88
N SER A 340 9.03 -2.14 4.77
CA SER A 340 8.01 -1.84 5.77
C SER A 340 7.08 -3.02 6.00
N ALA A 341 6.55 -3.61 4.91
CA ALA A 341 5.70 -4.79 4.98
C ALA A 341 6.42 -5.97 5.63
N MET A 342 7.66 -6.26 5.24
CA MET A 342 8.44 -7.36 5.82
C MET A 342 8.68 -7.16 7.31
N THR A 343 8.92 -5.92 7.76
CA THR A 343 9.11 -5.58 9.17
C THR A 343 7.80 -5.73 9.95
N ALA A 344 6.67 -5.25 9.41
CA ALA A 344 5.37 -5.36 10.05
C ALA A 344 4.86 -6.81 10.14
N LEU A 345 5.06 -7.61 9.09
CA LEU A 345 4.77 -9.05 9.08
C LEU A 345 5.59 -9.79 10.15
N THR A 346 6.88 -9.47 10.26
CA THR A 346 7.76 -10.03 11.30
C THR A 346 7.26 -9.65 12.69
N THR A 347 6.90 -8.38 12.89
CA THR A 347 6.38 -7.87 14.16
C THR A 347 5.10 -8.59 14.56
N SER A 348 4.10 -8.59 13.68
CA SER A 348 2.80 -9.22 13.94
C SER A 348 2.92 -10.72 14.17
N PHE A 349 3.75 -11.42 13.39
CA PHE A 349 3.96 -12.86 13.60
C PHE A 349 4.60 -13.15 14.96
N CYS A 350 5.67 -12.43 15.35
CA CYS A 350 6.33 -12.65 16.63
C CYS A 350 5.45 -12.28 17.82
N VAL A 351 4.76 -11.14 17.72
CA VAL A 351 3.98 -10.56 18.81
C VAL A 351 2.59 -11.19 18.88
N ASP A 352 1.85 -11.18 17.77
CA ASP A 352 0.43 -11.55 17.75
C ASP A 352 0.23 -13.06 17.63
N ILE A 353 1.04 -13.74 16.80
CA ILE A 353 0.87 -15.18 16.59
C ILE A 353 1.66 -15.99 17.63
N CYS A 354 2.96 -15.68 17.84
CA CYS A 354 3.80 -16.43 18.76
C CYS A 354 3.69 -15.96 20.21
N GLY A 355 3.28 -14.69 20.46
CA GLY A 355 3.19 -14.10 21.80
C GLY A 355 4.56 -13.88 22.47
N ARG A 356 5.64 -13.77 21.70
CA ARG A 356 7.02 -13.69 22.19
C ARG A 356 7.67 -12.35 21.86
N HIS A 357 7.43 -11.34 22.68
CA HIS A 357 7.94 -9.98 22.47
C HIS A 357 9.48 -9.86 22.69
N GLY A 358 10.05 -10.67 23.58
CA GLY A 358 11.45 -10.56 24.01
C GLY A 358 12.45 -11.43 23.23
N ASP A 359 12.00 -12.33 22.38
CA ASP A 359 12.86 -13.34 21.74
C ASP A 359 13.47 -12.81 20.43
N GLU A 360 14.70 -12.28 20.53
CA GLU A 360 15.45 -11.81 19.37
C GLU A 360 15.83 -12.92 18.37
N ARG A 361 16.05 -14.15 18.86
CA ARG A 361 16.40 -15.28 17.98
C ARG A 361 15.20 -15.65 17.11
N LEU A 362 14.00 -15.71 17.73
CA LEU A 362 12.75 -15.91 17.01
C LEU A 362 12.55 -14.82 15.98
N ARG A 363 12.68 -13.54 16.35
CA ARG A 363 12.54 -12.39 15.45
C ARG A 363 13.42 -12.52 14.21
N LYS A 364 14.72 -12.82 14.40
CA LYS A 364 15.68 -12.99 13.30
C LYS A 364 15.30 -14.14 12.36
N ARG A 365 14.84 -15.27 12.91
CA ARG A 365 14.39 -16.43 12.12
C ARG A 365 13.11 -16.12 11.35
N VAL A 366 12.14 -15.49 12.00
CA VAL A 366 10.87 -15.09 11.37
C VAL A 366 11.12 -14.07 10.26
N HIS A 367 12.00 -13.09 10.47
CA HIS A 367 12.33 -12.11 9.45
C HIS A 367 12.98 -12.74 8.21
N LEU A 368 13.87 -13.71 8.40
CA LEU A 368 14.40 -14.50 7.30
C LEU A 368 13.32 -15.36 6.61
N GLY A 369 12.44 -15.98 7.40
CA GLY A 369 11.31 -16.77 6.89
C GLY A 369 10.36 -15.92 6.05
N MET A 370 10.06 -14.68 6.47
CA MET A 370 9.25 -13.75 5.69
C MET A 370 9.93 -13.37 4.36
N ALA A 371 11.24 -13.12 4.37
CA ALA A 371 12.00 -12.88 3.14
C ALA A 371 11.94 -14.08 2.19
N ALA A 372 12.13 -15.30 2.68
CA ALA A 372 12.01 -16.51 1.87
C ALA A 372 10.57 -16.68 1.32
N MET A 373 9.55 -16.39 2.12
CA MET A 373 8.15 -16.43 1.69
C MET A 373 7.88 -15.42 0.56
N PHE A 374 8.44 -14.20 0.63
CA PHE A 374 8.34 -13.22 -0.45
C PHE A 374 8.91 -13.78 -1.75
N VAL A 375 10.11 -14.36 -1.73
CA VAL A 375 10.74 -14.96 -2.93
C VAL A 375 9.82 -16.02 -3.53
N VAL A 376 9.38 -16.99 -2.72
CA VAL A 376 8.53 -18.09 -3.18
C VAL A 376 7.22 -17.59 -3.78
N LEU A 377 6.53 -16.69 -3.07
CA LEU A 377 5.24 -16.18 -3.53
C LEU A 377 5.35 -15.28 -4.77
N ILE A 378 6.42 -14.48 -4.91
CA ILE A 378 6.66 -13.70 -6.13
C ILE A 378 6.87 -14.61 -7.33
N LEU A 379 7.63 -15.69 -7.17
CA LEU A 379 7.86 -16.67 -8.25
C LEU A 379 6.57 -17.42 -8.60
N LEU A 380 5.76 -17.81 -7.61
CA LEU A 380 4.45 -18.43 -7.84
C LEU A 380 3.48 -17.46 -8.52
N PHE A 381 3.44 -16.20 -8.10
CA PHE A 381 2.56 -15.20 -8.70
C PHE A 381 2.88 -14.98 -10.18
N ARG A 382 4.16 -15.04 -10.57
CA ARG A 382 4.57 -15.00 -11.98
C ARG A 382 3.94 -16.09 -12.84
N LEU A 383 3.72 -17.28 -12.27
CA LEU A 383 3.14 -18.42 -12.99
C LEU A 383 1.63 -18.28 -13.22
N ILE A 384 0.95 -17.50 -12.35
CA ILE A 384 -0.51 -17.45 -12.29
C ILE A 384 -1.06 -16.17 -12.93
N ASN A 385 -0.31 -15.06 -12.95
CA ASN A 385 -0.85 -13.75 -13.27
C ASN A 385 -1.03 -13.49 -14.77
N SER A 386 -2.27 -13.15 -15.16
CA SER A 386 -2.66 -12.72 -16.51
C SER A 386 -3.43 -11.38 -16.54
N THR A 387 -3.60 -10.69 -15.40
CA THR A 387 -4.47 -9.51 -15.25
C THR A 387 -3.69 -8.25 -14.83
N SER A 388 -4.36 -7.09 -14.91
CA SER A 388 -3.84 -5.83 -14.35
C SER A 388 -3.51 -5.99 -12.86
N VAL A 389 -2.32 -5.61 -12.49
CA VAL A 389 -1.80 -5.83 -11.12
C VAL A 389 -2.51 -4.96 -10.09
N ILE A 390 -2.89 -3.74 -10.46
CA ILE A 390 -3.60 -2.82 -9.56
C ILE A 390 -4.99 -3.37 -9.21
N ASP A 391 -5.70 -3.88 -10.21
CA ASP A 391 -7.02 -4.49 -10.00
C ASP A 391 -6.91 -5.74 -9.12
N ALA A 392 -5.90 -6.58 -9.36
CA ALA A 392 -5.63 -7.77 -8.53
C ALA A 392 -5.39 -7.40 -7.06
N ILE A 393 -4.66 -6.31 -6.78
CA ILE A 393 -4.42 -5.84 -5.40
C ILE A 393 -5.72 -5.40 -4.74
N TYR A 394 -6.52 -4.55 -5.41
CA TYR A 394 -7.76 -4.04 -4.81
C TYR A 394 -8.81 -5.15 -4.59
N VAL A 395 -8.91 -6.08 -5.53
CA VAL A 395 -9.78 -7.26 -5.38
C VAL A 395 -9.32 -8.10 -4.18
N LEU A 396 -8.03 -8.43 -4.11
CA LEU A 396 -7.46 -9.18 -2.99
C LEU A 396 -7.68 -8.46 -1.65
N CYS A 397 -7.44 -7.15 -1.61
CA CYS A 397 -7.67 -6.31 -0.43
C CYS A 397 -9.14 -6.33 -0.02
N SER A 398 -10.08 -6.23 -0.97
CA SER A 398 -11.51 -6.24 -0.67
C SER A 398 -11.96 -7.53 0.02
N TYR A 399 -11.39 -8.67 -0.37
CA TYR A 399 -11.70 -9.96 0.27
C TYR A 399 -10.99 -10.18 1.59
N THR A 400 -9.76 -9.71 1.72
CA THR A 400 -8.93 -10.03 2.90
C THR A 400 -9.01 -8.99 4.02
N TYR A 401 -9.19 -7.70 3.70
CA TYR A 401 -9.36 -6.66 4.70
C TYR A 401 -10.82 -6.44 5.15
N GLY A 402 -11.81 -6.93 4.41
CA GLY A 402 -13.21 -6.81 4.81
C GLY A 402 -13.51 -7.37 6.18
N PRO A 403 -13.07 -8.59 6.53
CA PRO A 403 -13.23 -9.13 7.88
C PRO A 403 -12.57 -8.28 8.97
N LEU A 404 -11.41 -7.66 8.69
CA LEU A 404 -10.78 -6.73 9.63
C LEU A 404 -11.65 -5.49 9.86
N LEU A 405 -12.21 -4.91 8.79
CA LEU A 405 -13.13 -3.78 8.89
C LEU A 405 -14.33 -4.14 9.80
N GLY A 406 -14.96 -5.29 9.56
CA GLY A 406 -16.09 -5.74 10.35
C GLY A 406 -15.74 -5.97 11.83
N LEU A 407 -14.60 -6.60 12.13
CA LEU A 407 -14.12 -6.85 13.50
C LEU A 407 -13.87 -5.54 14.26
N PHE A 408 -13.15 -4.60 13.65
CA PHE A 408 -12.85 -3.31 14.29
C PHE A 408 -14.09 -2.43 14.41
N ALA A 409 -14.91 -2.35 13.36
CA ALA A 409 -16.18 -1.62 13.41
C ALA A 409 -17.08 -2.16 14.53
N PHE A 410 -17.23 -3.48 14.64
CA PHE A 410 -18.01 -4.09 15.73
C PHE A 410 -17.44 -3.76 17.11
N GLY A 411 -16.12 -3.87 17.27
CA GLY A 411 -15.45 -3.56 18.52
C GLY A 411 -15.58 -2.11 18.96
N LEU A 412 -15.53 -1.17 18.01
CA LEU A 412 -15.57 0.28 18.25
C LEU A 412 -17.00 0.82 18.42
N LEU A 413 -17.92 0.37 17.55
CA LEU A 413 -19.28 0.93 17.48
C LEU A 413 -20.26 0.25 18.41
N THR A 414 -19.93 -0.93 18.97
CA THR A 414 -20.84 -1.66 19.87
C THR A 414 -20.18 -1.95 21.21
N HIS A 415 -21.00 -2.09 22.27
CA HIS A 415 -20.57 -2.59 23.56
C HIS A 415 -20.89 -4.08 23.76
N ARG A 416 -21.41 -4.76 22.73
CA ARG A 416 -21.83 -6.16 22.81
C ARG A 416 -20.63 -7.11 22.85
N GLY A 417 -20.80 -8.27 23.49
CA GLY A 417 -19.88 -9.39 23.40
C GLY A 417 -20.12 -10.18 22.11
N VAL A 418 -19.19 -11.04 21.76
CA VAL A 418 -19.27 -11.99 20.64
C VAL A 418 -19.07 -13.41 21.15
N ALA A 419 -19.53 -14.40 20.39
CA ALA A 419 -19.10 -15.78 20.58
C ALA A 419 -17.68 -15.91 19.99
N ASP A 420 -16.66 -15.61 20.80
CA ASP A 420 -15.27 -15.46 20.35
C ASP A 420 -14.77 -16.67 19.51
N ARG A 421 -15.17 -17.90 19.87
CA ARG A 421 -14.84 -19.13 19.12
C ARG A 421 -15.46 -19.19 17.72
N ALA A 422 -16.55 -18.47 17.47
CA ALA A 422 -17.22 -18.43 16.17
C ALA A 422 -16.57 -17.39 15.22
N VAL A 423 -15.81 -16.45 15.76
CA VAL A 423 -15.23 -15.35 14.99
C VAL A 423 -14.36 -15.80 13.81
N PRO A 424 -13.46 -16.80 13.93
CA PRO A 424 -12.69 -17.29 12.78
C PRO A 424 -13.58 -17.80 11.63
N PHE A 425 -14.66 -18.49 11.96
CA PHE A 425 -15.60 -19.02 10.96
C PHE A 425 -16.38 -17.89 10.26
N ILE A 426 -16.84 -16.91 11.02
CA ILE A 426 -17.53 -15.72 10.47
C ILE A 426 -16.58 -14.96 9.53
N ALA A 427 -15.32 -14.74 9.94
CA ALA A 427 -14.34 -14.02 9.18
C ALA A 427 -13.94 -14.73 7.87
N VAL A 428 -13.96 -16.07 7.84
CA VAL A 428 -13.72 -16.86 6.62
C VAL A 428 -14.98 -16.95 5.75
N ALA A 429 -16.16 -17.09 6.35
CA ALA A 429 -17.42 -17.18 5.61
C ALA A 429 -17.75 -15.85 4.89
N SER A 430 -17.40 -14.70 5.48
CA SER A 430 -17.72 -13.39 4.93
C SER A 430 -17.15 -13.16 3.52
N PRO A 431 -15.85 -13.31 3.25
CA PRO A 431 -15.31 -13.18 1.89
C PRO A 431 -15.87 -14.23 0.92
N LEU A 432 -16.19 -15.44 1.36
CA LEU A 432 -16.81 -16.47 0.52
C LEU A 432 -18.23 -16.08 0.09
N LEU A 433 -19.03 -15.56 1.04
CA LEU A 433 -20.36 -15.02 0.75
C LEU A 433 -20.28 -13.80 -0.18
N CYS A 434 -19.28 -12.94 0.04
CA CYS A 434 -19.04 -11.78 -0.78
C CYS A 434 -18.69 -12.16 -2.22
N PHE A 435 -17.86 -13.18 -2.41
CA PHE A 435 -17.53 -13.73 -3.71
C PHE A 435 -18.77 -14.34 -4.42
N ALA A 436 -19.58 -15.11 -3.69
CA ALA A 436 -20.82 -15.67 -4.22
C ALA A 436 -21.81 -14.58 -4.64
N LEU A 437 -21.93 -13.50 -3.85
CA LEU A 437 -22.76 -12.34 -4.19
C LEU A 437 -22.24 -11.60 -5.43
N ASP A 438 -20.94 -11.33 -5.51
CA ASP A 438 -20.34 -10.64 -6.66
C ASP A 438 -20.57 -11.42 -7.96
N THR A 439 -20.31 -12.74 -7.94
CA THR A 439 -20.50 -13.62 -9.10
C THR A 439 -21.98 -13.72 -9.50
N THR A 440 -22.88 -13.84 -8.53
CA THR A 440 -24.34 -13.97 -8.78
C THR A 440 -24.91 -12.65 -9.34
N VAL A 441 -24.57 -11.53 -8.73
CA VAL A 441 -25.02 -10.21 -9.20
C VAL A 441 -24.45 -9.92 -10.59
N GLN A 442 -23.19 -10.23 -10.84
CA GLN A 442 -22.58 -10.06 -12.15
C GLN A 442 -23.29 -10.91 -13.22
N ALA A 443 -23.62 -12.16 -12.90
CA ALA A 443 -24.34 -13.06 -13.82
C ALA A 443 -25.80 -12.59 -14.10
N ALA A 444 -26.48 -12.06 -13.08
CA ALA A 444 -27.88 -11.65 -13.18
C ALA A 444 -28.07 -10.27 -13.81
N THR A 445 -27.18 -9.32 -13.56
CA THR A 445 -27.35 -7.89 -13.91
C THR A 445 -26.25 -7.33 -14.80
N GLY A 446 -25.16 -8.07 -15.02
CA GLY A 446 -23.96 -7.56 -15.67
C GLY A 446 -23.12 -6.60 -14.79
N TYR A 447 -23.64 -6.23 -13.60
CA TYR A 447 -22.92 -5.35 -12.69
C TYR A 447 -21.83 -6.11 -11.94
N LYS A 448 -20.59 -5.64 -12.04
CA LYS A 448 -19.46 -6.16 -11.27
C LYS A 448 -19.08 -5.13 -10.21
N PHE A 449 -19.02 -5.59 -8.95
CA PHE A 449 -18.60 -4.73 -7.84
C PHE A 449 -17.20 -4.16 -8.06
N GLY A 450 -17.00 -2.94 -7.62
CA GLY A 450 -15.70 -2.27 -7.56
C GLY A 450 -15.12 -2.31 -6.13
N TYR A 451 -14.58 -1.18 -5.69
CA TYR A 451 -13.96 -1.05 -4.37
C TYR A 451 -14.98 -1.08 -3.22
N GLU A 452 -16.26 -0.87 -3.50
CA GLU A 452 -17.37 -1.02 -2.55
C GLU A 452 -17.53 -2.43 -2.00
N LEU A 453 -16.96 -3.44 -2.65
CA LEU A 453 -16.94 -4.83 -2.19
C LEU A 453 -16.30 -4.96 -0.79
N LEU A 454 -15.32 -4.10 -0.48
CA LEU A 454 -14.70 -4.02 0.83
C LEU A 454 -15.71 -3.69 1.93
N MET A 455 -16.59 -2.70 1.67
CA MET A 455 -17.64 -2.28 2.62
C MET A 455 -18.66 -3.40 2.82
N LEU A 456 -19.08 -4.05 1.73
CA LEU A 456 -20.02 -5.17 1.78
C LEU A 456 -19.46 -6.32 2.61
N ASN A 457 -18.22 -6.71 2.39
CA ASN A 457 -17.54 -7.76 3.14
C ASN A 457 -17.41 -7.39 4.63
N GLY A 458 -17.06 -6.13 4.93
CA GLY A 458 -17.02 -5.62 6.31
C GLY A 458 -18.40 -5.67 6.99
N LEU A 459 -19.45 -5.31 6.26
CA LEU A 459 -20.84 -5.36 6.76
C LEU A 459 -21.30 -6.79 7.03
N ILE A 460 -21.03 -7.74 6.14
CA ILE A 460 -21.35 -9.16 6.34
C ILE A 460 -20.66 -9.68 7.60
N THR A 461 -19.37 -9.37 7.79
CA THR A 461 -18.64 -9.72 9.01
C THR A 461 -19.27 -9.08 10.24
N PHE A 462 -19.60 -7.80 10.20
CA PHE A 462 -20.25 -7.09 11.32
C PHE A 462 -21.58 -7.73 11.71
N ILE A 463 -22.44 -8.04 10.73
CA ILE A 463 -23.74 -8.72 10.97
C ILE A 463 -23.51 -10.12 11.56
N GLY A 464 -22.58 -10.90 11.02
CA GLY A 464 -22.24 -12.21 11.56
C GLY A 464 -21.81 -12.16 13.03
N LEU A 465 -20.99 -11.15 13.40
CA LEU A 465 -20.59 -10.91 14.79
C LEU A 465 -21.77 -10.50 15.67
N TRP A 466 -22.66 -9.66 15.16
CA TRP A 466 -23.87 -9.24 15.87
C TRP A 466 -24.78 -10.43 16.19
N LEU A 467 -25.04 -11.28 15.21
CA LEU A 467 -25.85 -12.50 15.38
C LEU A 467 -25.21 -13.49 16.36
N SER A 468 -23.87 -13.66 16.32
CA SER A 468 -23.16 -14.52 17.25
C SER A 468 -23.26 -14.06 18.71
N GLY A 469 -23.36 -12.75 18.95
CA GLY A 469 -23.52 -12.16 20.28
C GLY A 469 -24.88 -12.40 20.92
N MET A 470 -25.94 -12.57 20.12
CA MET A 470 -27.29 -12.86 20.64
C MET A 470 -27.39 -14.27 21.25
N HIS A 471 -26.67 -15.25 20.70
CA HIS A 471 -26.65 -16.63 21.23
C HIS A 471 -25.99 -16.74 22.61
N LYS A 472 -25.09 -15.81 22.97
CA LYS A 472 -24.40 -15.84 24.26
C LYS A 472 -25.29 -15.39 25.43
N LYS A 473 -26.36 -14.62 25.19
CA LYS A 473 -27.34 -14.21 26.21
C LYS A 473 -28.27 -15.35 26.64
N LYS A 474 -28.59 -16.27 25.71
CA LYS A 474 -29.48 -17.41 25.99
C LYS A 474 -28.83 -18.53 26.83
N ASN A 475 -27.50 -18.63 26.87
CA ASN A 475 -26.79 -19.65 27.65
C ASN A 475 -26.33 -19.17 29.04
N LYS A 476 -26.75 -17.98 29.45
CA LYS A 476 -26.47 -17.44 30.80
C LYS A 476 -27.73 -17.22 31.64
N GLU A 477 -28.93 -17.52 31.12
CA GLU A 477 -30.18 -17.68 31.82
C GLU A 477 -30.48 -19.18 32.02
#